data_e17d67bcfe6598d1f429c8b34b02f6df
#
_entry.id   e17d67bcfe6598d1f429c8b34b02f6df
#
_cell.length_a   1.000
_cell.length_b   1.000
_cell.length_c   1.000
_cell.angle_alpha   90.00
_cell.angle_beta   90.00
_cell.angle_gamma   90.00
#
_symmetry.space_group_name_H-M   'P 1'
#
loop_
_entity.id
_entity.type
_entity.pdbx_description
1 polymer ?
#
loop_
_entity_poly.entity_id
_entity_poly.type
_entity_poly.pdbx_seq_one_letter_code
_entity_poly.pdbx_strand_id
1 'polypeptide(L)'
;MERQSVEKVGEWRRLLASLRGAGVEPYPHSFTVEHSIKALNELRRQALLDPWLGATIRTAGRVTDVRRHPNVVFIDLYEDGARFQVMADPKLPILEHVWRGDFIGVEGPLVKTQRGDYAVKASSIVLLAKAVQPLPEWGKVDRSSPFYMRYRSVAMVLDLQLRWRVAARARLIQAFREAMWRRGFLEIPTPVLQPIYGGAAARPFTTKIWAIDEEWYLRISPELYLKRYIIAGFPKVFEIGPQFRNEDIDALHNPEFWSLEAYQAYADYKDIMRLTEEVVYEAVRAVLGTGVVKYREWSINFSPPWRRVTLHDALREFAGVDPDRLTDDDIKERLRELQVPLRVYNRGVALVKLFEKLVEKKLVQPTFVLDYPEESTPLCKPHREKAGLVERFEAFVGGLEVANAYTELNDPVKQYEFFAREEELFPKDEAHPLDWDFVEELSFGMPPTGGVGIGVDRLAMIITNAESIKDVIPYPIVSRRSLVEG
;
A
#
# COMPACT_ATOMS: atom_id res chain seq x y z
N MET A 1 -10.46 19.49 24.71
CA MET A 1 -9.48 18.40 24.60
C MET A 1 -8.50 18.31 25.77
N GLU A 2 -7.78 19.36 26.16
CA GLU A 2 -6.81 19.29 27.27
C GLU A 2 -7.42 18.90 28.61
N ARG A 3 -8.56 19.48 29.02
CA ARG A 3 -9.22 19.17 30.30
C ARG A 3 -9.66 17.70 30.39
N GLN A 4 -10.26 17.14 29.33
CA GLN A 4 -10.66 15.73 29.25
C GLN A 4 -9.46 14.77 29.27
N SER A 5 -8.33 15.17 28.68
CA SER A 5 -7.10 14.39 28.68
C SER A 5 -6.50 14.32 30.10
N VAL A 6 -6.54 15.43 30.86
CA VAL A 6 -6.02 15.49 32.25
C VAL A 6 -6.87 14.62 33.18
N GLU A 7 -8.21 14.64 33.04
CA GLU A 7 -9.09 13.78 33.85
C GLU A 7 -8.83 12.30 33.60
N LYS A 8 -8.77 11.89 32.31
CA LYS A 8 -8.45 10.49 31.93
C LYS A 8 -7.10 10.04 32.49
N VAL A 9 -6.06 10.85 32.36
CA VAL A 9 -4.75 10.52 32.92
C VAL A 9 -4.81 10.39 34.44
N GLY A 10 -5.61 11.19 35.12
CA GLY A 10 -5.87 11.09 36.57
C GLY A 10 -6.51 9.73 36.94
N GLU A 11 -7.49 9.27 36.18
CA GLU A 11 -8.11 7.95 36.36
C GLU A 11 -7.11 6.82 36.15
N TRP A 12 -6.31 6.87 35.09
CA TRP A 12 -5.27 5.88 34.80
C TRP A 12 -4.23 5.81 35.93
N ARG A 13 -3.78 6.96 36.44
CA ARG A 13 -2.87 7.03 37.59
C ARG A 13 -3.44 6.33 38.82
N ARG A 14 -4.72 6.55 39.15
CA ARG A 14 -5.36 5.88 40.30
C ARG A 14 -5.41 4.37 40.11
N LEU A 15 -5.83 3.91 38.93
CA LEU A 15 -5.87 2.48 38.59
C LEU A 15 -4.46 1.82 38.74
N LEU A 16 -3.45 2.42 38.14
CA LEU A 16 -2.09 1.89 38.20
C LEU A 16 -1.49 1.92 39.63
N ALA A 17 -1.81 2.95 40.39
CA ALA A 17 -1.39 3.01 41.80
C ALA A 17 -2.07 1.90 42.63
N SER A 18 -3.35 1.63 42.41
CA SER A 18 -4.08 0.53 43.07
C SER A 18 -3.46 -0.84 42.74
N LEU A 19 -3.09 -1.10 41.49
CA LEU A 19 -2.41 -2.33 41.08
C LEU A 19 -1.07 -2.52 41.80
N ARG A 20 -0.24 -1.47 41.80
CA ARG A 20 1.06 -1.53 42.53
C ARG A 20 0.88 -1.70 44.02
N GLY A 21 -0.14 -1.05 44.60
CA GLY A 21 -0.51 -1.25 46.01
C GLY A 21 -0.95 -2.68 46.33
N ALA A 22 -1.51 -3.39 45.37
CA ALA A 22 -1.84 -4.81 45.48
C ALA A 22 -0.65 -5.76 45.13
N GLY A 23 0.55 -5.22 44.96
CA GLY A 23 1.75 -6.00 44.59
C GLY A 23 1.81 -6.46 43.15
N VAL A 24 0.95 -5.91 42.27
CA VAL A 24 0.95 -6.23 40.84
C VAL A 24 1.71 -5.14 40.07
N GLU A 25 2.83 -5.51 39.45
CA GLU A 25 3.52 -4.61 38.48
C GLU A 25 2.76 -4.62 37.14
N PRO A 26 2.17 -3.46 36.76
CA PRO A 26 1.35 -3.42 35.55
C PRO A 26 2.15 -3.40 34.23
N TYR A 27 3.47 -3.13 34.29
CA TYR A 27 4.35 -3.01 33.12
C TYR A 27 5.75 -3.56 33.43
N PRO A 28 5.93 -4.87 33.64
CA PRO A 28 7.24 -5.47 33.87
C PRO A 28 8.13 -5.29 32.62
N HIS A 29 9.44 -5.30 32.82
CA HIS A 29 10.40 -5.05 31.75
C HIS A 29 10.53 -6.18 30.75
N SER A 30 10.25 -7.43 31.13
CA SER A 30 10.42 -8.59 30.27
C SER A 30 9.53 -9.77 30.70
N PHE A 31 9.29 -10.66 29.75
CA PHE A 31 8.72 -11.99 29.98
C PHE A 31 9.25 -12.92 28.90
N THR A 32 9.73 -14.10 29.27
CA THR A 32 10.23 -15.09 28.30
C THR A 32 9.05 -15.87 27.73
N VAL A 33 8.86 -15.82 26.42
CA VAL A 33 7.90 -16.65 25.68
C VAL A 33 8.67 -17.83 25.07
N GLU A 34 8.31 -19.05 25.45
CA GLU A 34 8.90 -20.27 24.90
C GLU A 34 8.05 -20.83 23.76
N HIS A 35 6.73 -20.61 23.83
CA HIS A 35 5.76 -21.13 22.88
C HIS A 35 4.84 -20.00 22.42
N SER A 36 5.01 -19.50 21.20
CA SER A 36 4.13 -18.47 20.68
C SER A 36 2.71 -19.03 20.44
N ILE A 37 1.69 -18.18 20.60
CA ILE A 37 0.30 -18.55 20.33
C ILE A 37 0.12 -19.00 18.88
N LYS A 38 0.85 -18.36 17.95
CA LYS A 38 0.87 -18.73 16.55
C LYS A 38 1.36 -20.15 16.33
N ALA A 39 2.49 -20.53 16.95
CA ALA A 39 3.04 -21.88 16.85
C ALA A 39 2.10 -22.92 17.45
N LEU A 40 1.54 -22.66 18.65
CA LEU A 40 0.56 -23.54 19.28
C LEU A 40 -0.69 -23.72 18.40
N ASN A 41 -1.17 -22.64 17.78
CA ASN A 41 -2.34 -22.72 16.90
C ASN A 41 -2.04 -23.47 15.59
N GLU A 42 -0.83 -23.38 15.08
CA GLU A 42 -0.40 -24.14 13.91
C GLU A 42 -0.31 -25.64 14.22
N LEU A 43 0.32 -26.02 15.34
CA LEU A 43 0.35 -27.41 15.82
C LEU A 43 -1.08 -27.95 16.03
N ARG A 44 -2.00 -27.12 16.54
CA ARG A 44 -3.42 -27.50 16.70
C ARG A 44 -4.07 -27.79 15.35
N ARG A 45 -3.84 -26.94 14.32
CA ARG A 45 -4.41 -27.13 12.98
C ARG A 45 -3.90 -28.40 12.30
N GLN A 46 -2.65 -28.76 12.56
CA GLN A 46 -2.02 -29.97 12.05
C GLN A 46 -2.33 -31.23 12.89
N ALA A 47 -3.18 -31.12 13.92
CA ALA A 47 -3.48 -32.16 14.90
C ALA A 47 -2.23 -32.76 15.62
N LEU A 48 -1.21 -31.92 15.84
CA LEU A 48 0.08 -32.30 16.44
C LEU A 48 0.21 -31.87 17.91
N LEU A 49 -0.86 -31.43 18.57
CA LEU A 49 -0.80 -31.02 19.99
C LEU A 49 -0.97 -32.14 21.00
N ASP A 50 -1.52 -33.30 20.61
CA ASP A 50 -1.73 -34.42 21.57
C ASP A 50 -0.45 -34.89 22.27
N PRO A 51 0.70 -35.01 21.59
CA PRO A 51 1.95 -35.37 22.27
C PRO A 51 2.44 -34.36 23.31
N TRP A 52 1.92 -33.14 23.27
CA TRP A 52 2.26 -32.06 24.22
C TRP A 52 1.34 -32.01 25.43
N LEU A 53 0.32 -32.85 25.51
CA LEU A 53 -0.57 -32.89 26.69
C LEU A 53 0.21 -33.20 27.97
N GLY A 54 0.02 -32.32 28.96
CA GLY A 54 0.78 -32.33 30.20
C GLY A 54 2.11 -31.57 30.19
N ALA A 55 2.64 -31.24 29.01
CA ALA A 55 3.84 -30.40 28.90
C ALA A 55 3.56 -28.97 29.39
N THR A 56 4.53 -28.39 30.08
CA THR A 56 4.46 -27.00 30.52
C THR A 56 4.61 -26.08 29.31
N ILE A 57 3.60 -25.24 29.10
CA ILE A 57 3.58 -24.19 28.08
C ILE A 57 3.81 -22.84 28.75
N ARG A 58 4.77 -22.08 28.25
CA ARG A 58 5.04 -20.70 28.67
C ARG A 58 4.79 -19.78 27.48
N THR A 59 3.69 -19.04 27.53
CA THR A 59 3.19 -18.22 26.42
C THR A 59 2.71 -16.87 26.90
N ALA A 60 2.52 -15.93 25.95
CA ALA A 60 1.97 -14.61 26.23
C ALA A 60 1.09 -14.14 25.07
N GLY A 61 0.16 -13.24 25.37
CA GLY A 61 -0.69 -12.64 24.34
C GLY A 61 -1.62 -11.56 24.89
N ARG A 62 -2.30 -10.91 23.99
CA ARG A 62 -3.35 -9.94 24.34
C ARG A 62 -4.64 -10.65 24.70
N VAL A 63 -5.22 -10.28 25.82
CA VAL A 63 -6.53 -10.76 26.26
C VAL A 63 -7.61 -10.18 25.33
N THR A 64 -8.33 -11.05 24.64
CA THR A 64 -9.45 -10.66 23.77
C THR A 64 -10.80 -10.95 24.39
N ASP A 65 -10.88 -11.93 25.31
CA ASP A 65 -12.08 -12.23 26.05
C ASP A 65 -11.76 -12.86 27.41
N VAL A 66 -12.63 -12.65 28.41
CA VAL A 66 -12.57 -13.25 29.74
C VAL A 66 -13.95 -13.73 30.14
N ARG A 67 -14.13 -15.05 30.21
CA ARG A 67 -15.39 -15.71 30.62
C ARG A 67 -15.24 -16.32 32.02
N ARG A 68 -15.99 -15.79 32.98
CA ARG A 68 -15.92 -16.20 34.38
C ARG A 68 -17.06 -17.19 34.67
N HIS A 69 -16.69 -18.37 35.16
CA HIS A 69 -17.59 -19.38 35.66
C HIS A 69 -17.25 -19.72 37.13
N PRO A 70 -18.16 -20.33 37.90
CA PRO A 70 -17.90 -20.60 39.31
C PRO A 70 -16.61 -21.38 39.59
N ASN A 71 -16.23 -22.32 38.72
CA ASN A 71 -15.14 -23.26 38.93
C ASN A 71 -13.96 -23.05 37.98
N VAL A 72 -14.06 -22.13 37.01
CA VAL A 72 -13.01 -21.88 36.01
C VAL A 72 -13.20 -20.53 35.34
N VAL A 73 -12.08 -19.85 35.08
CA VAL A 73 -12.04 -18.65 34.23
C VAL A 73 -11.38 -19.03 32.92
N PHE A 74 -12.07 -18.78 31.80
CA PHE A 74 -11.49 -18.92 30.47
C PHE A 74 -11.02 -17.57 29.98
N ILE A 75 -9.78 -17.51 29.45
CA ILE A 75 -9.21 -16.31 28.87
C ILE A 75 -8.75 -16.66 27.46
N ASP A 76 -9.19 -15.87 26.48
CA ASP A 76 -8.73 -16.02 25.10
C ASP A 76 -7.57 -15.06 24.86
N LEU A 77 -6.40 -15.60 24.54
CA LEU A 77 -5.20 -14.86 24.17
C LEU A 77 -5.08 -14.75 22.66
N TYR A 78 -4.61 -13.63 22.19
CA TYR A 78 -4.40 -13.32 20.80
C TYR A 78 -2.97 -12.86 20.54
N GLU A 79 -2.35 -13.43 19.50
CA GLU A 79 -1.07 -13.02 18.97
C GLU A 79 -1.03 -13.30 17.46
N ASP A 80 -0.56 -12.36 16.66
CA ASP A 80 -0.30 -12.50 15.22
C ASP A 80 -1.39 -13.23 14.40
N GLY A 81 -2.65 -12.87 14.63
CA GLY A 81 -3.79 -13.47 13.93
C GLY A 81 -4.28 -14.80 14.50
N ALA A 82 -3.58 -15.36 15.49
CA ALA A 82 -3.92 -16.62 16.15
C ALA A 82 -4.56 -16.39 17.52
N ARG A 83 -5.42 -17.33 17.94
CA ARG A 83 -6.01 -17.35 19.28
C ARG A 83 -5.73 -18.68 19.96
N PHE A 84 -5.46 -18.60 21.27
CA PHE A 84 -5.32 -19.77 22.12
C PHE A 84 -6.00 -19.56 23.45
N GLN A 85 -6.59 -20.62 24.00
CA GLN A 85 -7.38 -20.55 25.24
C GLN A 85 -6.49 -20.82 26.46
N VAL A 86 -6.76 -20.10 27.54
CA VAL A 86 -6.22 -20.33 28.87
C VAL A 86 -7.37 -20.70 29.81
N MET A 87 -7.14 -21.67 30.67
CA MET A 87 -8.01 -22.04 31.80
C MET A 87 -7.32 -21.64 33.10
N ALA A 88 -7.99 -20.91 33.97
CA ALA A 88 -7.43 -20.44 35.23
C ALA A 88 -8.35 -20.80 36.41
N ASP A 89 -7.77 -21.07 37.58
CA ASP A 89 -8.50 -21.20 38.83
C ASP A 89 -9.10 -19.82 39.18
N PRO A 90 -10.42 -19.70 39.45
CA PRO A 90 -11.04 -18.44 39.86
C PRO A 90 -10.38 -17.80 41.12
N LYS A 91 -9.68 -18.60 41.94
CA LYS A 91 -9.00 -18.15 43.17
C LYS A 91 -7.68 -17.44 42.93
N LEU A 92 -7.18 -17.41 41.67
CA LEU A 92 -5.94 -16.67 41.36
C LEU A 92 -6.18 -15.16 41.51
N PRO A 93 -5.51 -14.47 42.46
CA PRO A 93 -5.79 -13.05 42.80
C PRO A 93 -5.62 -12.13 41.59
N ILE A 94 -4.66 -12.44 40.71
CA ILE A 94 -4.37 -11.63 39.51
C ILE A 94 -5.59 -11.48 38.58
N LEU A 95 -6.53 -12.43 38.61
CA LEU A 95 -7.72 -12.42 37.74
C LEU A 95 -8.67 -11.24 38.02
N GLU A 96 -8.67 -10.70 39.25
CA GLU A 96 -9.44 -9.49 39.57
C GLU A 96 -8.97 -8.28 38.77
N HIS A 97 -7.72 -8.31 38.33
CA HIS A 97 -7.05 -7.23 37.62
C HIS A 97 -6.93 -7.45 36.10
N VAL A 98 -7.35 -8.61 35.60
CA VAL A 98 -7.27 -8.97 34.19
C VAL A 98 -8.59 -8.68 33.47
N TRP A 99 -8.49 -7.88 32.40
CA TRP A 99 -9.62 -7.62 31.51
C TRP A 99 -9.22 -7.57 30.02
N ARG A 100 -10.18 -7.39 29.17
CA ARG A 100 -9.98 -7.33 27.72
C ARG A 100 -9.07 -6.16 27.34
N GLY A 101 -8.04 -6.47 26.57
CA GLY A 101 -7.01 -5.51 26.14
C GLY A 101 -5.67 -5.68 26.83
N ASP A 102 -5.64 -6.26 28.02
CA ASP A 102 -4.38 -6.52 28.74
C ASP A 102 -3.48 -7.47 27.96
N PHE A 103 -2.19 -7.36 28.17
CA PHE A 103 -1.25 -8.41 27.83
C PHE A 103 -0.92 -9.21 29.08
N ILE A 104 -0.99 -10.54 28.98
CA ILE A 104 -0.60 -11.43 30.06
C ILE A 104 0.36 -12.50 29.57
N GLY A 105 1.27 -12.89 30.43
CA GLY A 105 2.09 -14.08 30.33
C GLY A 105 1.44 -15.20 31.16
N VAL A 106 1.47 -16.41 30.63
CA VAL A 106 0.87 -17.58 31.26
C VAL A 106 1.83 -18.75 31.22
N GLU A 107 1.92 -19.48 32.33
CA GLU A 107 2.66 -20.73 32.42
C GLU A 107 1.80 -21.81 33.04
N GLY A 108 1.84 -23.02 32.47
CA GLY A 108 1.11 -24.18 32.98
C GLY A 108 1.00 -25.32 31.97
N PRO A 109 0.49 -26.48 32.37
CA PRO A 109 0.35 -27.64 31.51
C PRO A 109 -0.66 -27.41 30.39
N LEU A 110 -0.37 -27.96 29.19
CA LEU A 110 -1.33 -28.09 28.11
C LEU A 110 -2.37 -29.15 28.47
N VAL A 111 -3.63 -28.81 28.32
CA VAL A 111 -4.75 -29.72 28.64
C VAL A 111 -5.80 -29.71 27.53
N LYS A 112 -6.65 -30.73 27.49
CA LYS A 112 -7.91 -30.71 26.74
C LYS A 112 -9.05 -30.34 27.68
N THR A 113 -9.91 -29.43 27.23
CA THR A 113 -11.17 -29.10 27.91
C THR A 113 -12.17 -30.27 27.80
N GLN A 114 -13.26 -30.23 28.56
CA GLN A 114 -14.35 -31.21 28.44
C GLN A 114 -15.01 -31.24 27.03
N ARG A 115 -14.87 -30.15 26.27
CA ARG A 115 -15.36 -30.05 24.87
C ARG A 115 -14.35 -30.51 23.84
N GLY A 116 -13.15 -30.93 24.28
CA GLY A 116 -12.07 -31.38 23.42
C GLY A 116 -11.16 -30.29 22.89
N ASP A 117 -11.36 -29.01 23.26
CA ASP A 117 -10.47 -27.90 22.88
C ASP A 117 -9.17 -27.93 23.68
N TYR A 118 -8.05 -27.50 23.08
CA TYR A 118 -6.79 -27.35 23.79
C TYR A 118 -6.74 -26.01 24.54
N ALA A 119 -6.20 -26.05 25.76
CA ALA A 119 -5.99 -24.88 26.58
C ALA A 119 -4.72 -25.02 27.45
N VAL A 120 -4.10 -23.91 27.81
CA VAL A 120 -3.08 -23.86 28.87
C VAL A 120 -3.82 -23.73 30.20
N LYS A 121 -3.68 -24.73 31.10
CA LYS A 121 -4.19 -24.64 32.47
C LYS A 121 -3.16 -23.83 33.30
N ALA A 122 -3.49 -22.56 33.53
CA ALA A 122 -2.58 -21.63 34.15
C ALA A 122 -2.19 -22.07 35.58
N SER A 123 -0.92 -22.32 35.80
CA SER A 123 -0.29 -22.44 37.13
C SER A 123 0.12 -21.04 37.62
N SER A 124 0.51 -20.16 36.72
CA SER A 124 0.78 -18.76 37.00
C SER A 124 0.32 -17.86 35.87
N ILE A 125 -0.05 -16.62 36.23
CA ILE A 125 -0.40 -15.54 35.29
C ILE A 125 0.34 -14.29 35.75
N VAL A 126 1.01 -13.62 34.80
CA VAL A 126 1.70 -12.37 34.99
C VAL A 126 1.10 -11.29 34.10
N LEU A 127 0.75 -10.15 34.67
CA LEU A 127 0.35 -8.98 33.89
C LEU A 127 1.58 -8.38 33.20
N LEU A 128 1.55 -8.26 31.88
CA LEU A 128 2.68 -7.74 31.08
C LEU A 128 2.46 -6.31 30.60
N ALA A 129 1.20 -5.95 30.35
CA ALA A 129 0.81 -4.58 30.08
C ALA A 129 -0.65 -4.39 30.44
N LYS A 130 -0.92 -3.44 31.31
CA LYS A 130 -2.29 -3.06 31.67
C LYS A 130 -2.92 -2.19 30.59
N ALA A 131 -3.99 -2.63 30.00
CA ALA A 131 -4.84 -1.79 29.18
C ALA A 131 -5.69 -0.89 30.08
N VAL A 132 -5.26 0.35 30.27
CA VAL A 132 -6.04 1.31 31.10
C VAL A 132 -7.38 1.72 30.48
N GLN A 133 -7.57 1.42 29.19
CA GLN A 133 -8.85 1.45 28.47
C GLN A 133 -9.13 0.05 27.92
N PRO A 134 -10.27 -0.55 28.23
CA PRO A 134 -10.62 -1.86 27.68
C PRO A 134 -10.80 -1.79 26.18
N LEU A 135 -10.39 -2.85 25.46
CA LEU A 135 -10.68 -2.96 24.04
C LEU A 135 -12.18 -3.02 23.80
N PRO A 136 -12.68 -2.42 22.71
CA PRO A 136 -14.02 -2.69 22.22
C PRO A 136 -14.28 -4.17 22.01
N GLU A 137 -15.55 -4.55 21.96
CA GLU A 137 -15.92 -5.93 21.75
C GLU A 137 -15.50 -6.39 20.35
N TRP A 138 -14.90 -7.59 20.30
CA TRP A 138 -14.43 -8.21 19.05
C TRP A 138 -15.57 -8.38 18.06
N GLY A 139 -15.35 -7.97 16.80
CA GLY A 139 -16.33 -8.10 15.72
C GLY A 139 -17.44 -7.05 15.73
N LYS A 140 -17.45 -6.11 16.69
CA LYS A 140 -18.45 -5.01 16.77
C LYS A 140 -17.88 -3.65 16.37
N VAL A 141 -16.72 -3.59 15.70
CA VAL A 141 -16.12 -2.33 15.26
C VAL A 141 -16.72 -1.93 13.91
N ASP A 142 -17.40 -0.81 13.90
CA ASP A 142 -17.87 -0.17 12.68
C ASP A 142 -16.68 0.44 11.91
N ARG A 143 -16.46 -0.05 10.67
CA ARG A 143 -15.39 0.41 9.78
C ARG A 143 -15.57 1.85 9.31
N SER A 144 -16.81 2.35 9.33
CA SER A 144 -17.12 3.75 8.98
C SER A 144 -16.88 4.71 10.14
N SER A 145 -16.72 4.19 11.37
CA SER A 145 -16.59 5.01 12.56
C SER A 145 -15.27 5.79 12.61
N PRO A 146 -15.27 7.02 13.16
CA PRO A 146 -14.05 7.77 13.44
C PRO A 146 -13.03 7.00 14.30
N PHE A 147 -13.52 6.15 15.20
CA PHE A 147 -12.68 5.27 16.01
C PHE A 147 -11.79 4.37 15.14
N TYR A 148 -12.37 3.75 14.10
CA TYR A 148 -11.67 2.81 13.22
C TYR A 148 -10.50 3.47 12.48
N MET A 149 -10.68 4.71 12.05
CA MET A 149 -9.63 5.47 11.37
C MET A 149 -8.61 6.08 12.35
N ARG A 150 -9.09 6.55 13.51
CA ARG A 150 -8.24 7.20 14.52
C ARG A 150 -7.31 6.22 15.24
N TYR A 151 -7.82 5.03 15.56
CA TYR A 151 -7.10 4.03 16.35
C TYR A 151 -6.75 2.80 15.51
N ARG A 152 -6.09 3.00 14.36
CA ARG A 152 -5.76 1.96 13.38
C ARG A 152 -5.03 0.76 13.97
N SER A 153 -4.14 0.95 14.95
CA SER A 153 -3.49 -0.14 15.66
C SER A 153 -4.49 -1.03 16.40
N VAL A 154 -5.48 -0.41 17.05
CA VAL A 154 -6.56 -1.14 17.73
C VAL A 154 -7.50 -1.78 16.71
N ALA A 155 -7.85 -1.06 15.65
CA ALA A 155 -8.66 -1.60 14.55
C ALA A 155 -8.03 -2.86 13.92
N MET A 156 -6.70 -2.88 13.71
CA MET A 156 -5.98 -4.07 13.22
C MET A 156 -6.01 -5.26 14.19
N VAL A 157 -6.21 -5.03 15.49
CA VAL A 157 -6.44 -6.12 16.45
C VAL A 157 -7.85 -6.69 16.30
N LEU A 158 -8.84 -5.83 16.12
CA LEU A 158 -10.26 -6.18 16.12
C LEU A 158 -10.79 -6.63 14.75
N ASP A 159 -10.15 -6.18 13.66
CA ASP A 159 -10.47 -6.54 12.28
C ASP A 159 -9.33 -7.34 11.63
N LEU A 160 -9.52 -8.66 11.58
CA LEU A 160 -8.53 -9.56 10.98
C LEU A 160 -8.36 -9.35 9.48
N GLN A 161 -9.38 -8.84 8.78
CA GLN A 161 -9.29 -8.56 7.35
C GLN A 161 -8.40 -7.34 7.09
N LEU A 162 -8.55 -6.27 7.89
CA LEU A 162 -7.65 -5.12 7.82
C LEU A 162 -6.21 -5.55 8.11
N ARG A 163 -6.00 -6.31 9.18
CA ARG A 163 -4.67 -6.83 9.54
C ARG A 163 -4.07 -7.65 8.39
N TRP A 164 -4.86 -8.54 7.78
CA TRP A 164 -4.41 -9.35 6.64
C TRP A 164 -4.05 -8.49 5.43
N ARG A 165 -4.86 -7.48 5.09
CA ARG A 165 -4.59 -6.55 3.99
C ARG A 165 -3.26 -5.81 4.16
N VAL A 166 -3.02 -5.29 5.37
CA VAL A 166 -1.74 -4.62 5.71
C VAL A 166 -0.56 -5.59 5.60
N ALA A 167 -0.70 -6.82 6.10
CA ALA A 167 0.33 -7.85 5.99
C ALA A 167 0.55 -8.30 4.54
N ALA A 168 -0.50 -8.43 3.73
CA ALA A 168 -0.42 -8.78 2.32
C ALA A 168 0.32 -7.69 1.52
N ARG A 169 0.03 -6.40 1.78
CA ARG A 169 0.78 -5.28 1.20
C ARG A 169 2.27 -5.34 1.53
N ALA A 170 2.63 -5.60 2.79
CA ALA A 170 4.03 -5.73 3.20
C ALA A 170 4.73 -6.91 2.49
N ARG A 171 4.04 -8.06 2.35
CA ARG A 171 4.55 -9.21 1.60
C ARG A 171 4.68 -8.93 0.10
N LEU A 172 3.75 -8.16 -0.48
CA LEU A 172 3.81 -7.73 -1.88
C LEU A 172 5.07 -6.90 -2.14
N ILE A 173 5.37 -5.94 -1.26
CA ILE A 173 6.60 -5.12 -1.32
C ILE A 173 7.84 -6.00 -1.25
N GLN A 174 7.88 -6.96 -0.32
CA GLN A 174 9.00 -7.88 -0.20
C GLN A 174 9.15 -8.75 -1.46
N ALA A 175 8.05 -9.28 -1.98
CA ALA A 175 8.06 -10.13 -3.17
C ALA A 175 8.54 -9.37 -4.43
N PHE A 176 8.14 -8.11 -4.58
CA PHE A 176 8.67 -7.23 -5.63
C PHE A 176 10.18 -7.05 -5.50
N ARG A 177 10.66 -6.73 -4.30
CA ARG A 177 12.08 -6.54 -4.03
C ARG A 177 12.89 -7.79 -4.40
N GLU A 178 12.43 -8.97 -3.99
CA GLU A 178 13.07 -10.27 -4.33
C GLU A 178 13.03 -10.55 -5.83
N ALA A 179 11.93 -10.25 -6.53
CA ALA A 179 11.80 -10.47 -7.96
C ALA A 179 12.75 -9.56 -8.77
N MET A 180 12.92 -8.29 -8.33
CA MET A 180 13.84 -7.34 -8.95
C MET A 180 15.32 -7.74 -8.71
N TRP A 181 15.67 -8.10 -7.48
CA TRP A 181 17.02 -8.57 -7.14
C TRP A 181 17.42 -9.81 -7.96
N ARG A 182 16.53 -10.79 -8.10
CA ARG A 182 16.79 -11.99 -8.92
C ARG A 182 17.08 -11.67 -10.40
N ARG A 183 16.58 -10.54 -10.89
CA ARG A 183 16.80 -10.05 -12.26
C ARG A 183 18.01 -9.14 -12.41
N GLY A 184 18.78 -8.96 -11.32
CA GLY A 184 20.00 -8.16 -11.30
C GLY A 184 19.77 -6.67 -11.21
N PHE A 185 18.60 -6.22 -10.79
CA PHE A 185 18.36 -4.82 -10.48
C PHE A 185 18.94 -4.48 -9.11
N LEU A 186 19.57 -3.32 -9.01
CA LEU A 186 20.07 -2.75 -7.76
C LEU A 186 19.03 -1.80 -7.16
N GLU A 187 18.64 -2.03 -5.90
CA GLU A 187 17.77 -1.09 -5.18
C GLU A 187 18.60 0.12 -4.70
N ILE A 188 18.25 1.30 -5.16
CA ILE A 188 18.96 2.55 -4.81
C ILE A 188 17.94 3.56 -4.31
N PRO A 189 18.04 4.01 -3.06
CA PRO A 189 17.18 5.07 -2.56
C PRO A 189 17.57 6.41 -3.19
N THR A 190 16.56 7.16 -3.63
CA THR A 190 16.72 8.51 -4.16
C THR A 190 16.27 9.57 -3.15
N PRO A 191 16.65 10.85 -3.32
CA PRO A 191 16.23 11.90 -2.41
C PRO A 191 14.70 12.04 -2.31
N VAL A 192 14.18 12.07 -1.08
CA VAL A 192 12.78 12.42 -0.80
C VAL A 192 12.58 13.93 -0.86
N LEU A 193 13.56 14.71 -0.37
CA LEU A 193 13.60 16.17 -0.50
C LEU A 193 14.33 16.53 -1.78
N GLN A 194 13.68 17.28 -2.65
CA GLN A 194 14.19 17.65 -3.96
C GLN A 194 14.11 19.17 -4.17
N PRO A 195 15.11 19.80 -4.79
CA PRO A 195 15.06 21.24 -5.10
C PRO A 195 14.04 21.56 -6.20
N ILE A 196 13.81 20.60 -7.11
CA ILE A 196 12.83 20.65 -8.20
C ILE A 196 12.08 19.33 -8.20
N TYR A 197 10.75 19.37 -8.26
CA TYR A 197 9.94 18.15 -8.39
C TYR A 197 9.81 17.74 -9.87
N GLY A 198 9.63 16.45 -10.15
CA GLY A 198 9.48 15.96 -11.52
C GLY A 198 9.20 14.47 -11.59
N GLY A 199 9.08 13.92 -12.82
CA GLY A 199 8.80 12.51 -13.06
C GLY A 199 7.30 12.14 -13.04
N ALA A 200 6.41 13.10 -12.81
CA ALA A 200 4.97 12.92 -12.90
C ALA A 200 4.26 14.27 -13.04
N ALA A 201 3.05 14.27 -13.60
CA ALA A 201 2.18 15.44 -13.59
C ALA A 201 1.36 15.42 -12.29
N ALA A 202 1.85 16.10 -11.24
CA ALA A 202 1.18 16.12 -9.94
C ALA A 202 1.62 17.32 -9.11
N ARG A 203 0.74 17.80 -8.22
CA ARG A 203 1.05 18.89 -7.30
C ARG A 203 1.94 18.40 -6.16
N PRO A 204 3.11 19.03 -5.90
CA PRO A 204 4.01 18.64 -4.82
C PRO A 204 3.55 19.15 -3.44
N PHE A 205 4.09 18.57 -2.37
CA PHE A 205 4.18 19.23 -1.07
C PHE A 205 5.44 20.08 -1.01
N THR A 206 5.32 21.30 -0.50
CA THR A 206 6.44 22.21 -0.29
C THR A 206 6.91 22.18 1.16
N THR A 207 8.21 22.41 1.37
CA THR A 207 8.83 22.54 2.68
C THR A 207 9.97 23.54 2.63
N LYS A 208 10.52 23.92 3.79
CA LYS A 208 11.63 24.86 3.87
C LYS A 208 12.84 24.21 4.55
N ILE A 209 14.00 24.31 3.92
CA ILE A 209 15.27 23.95 4.56
C ILE A 209 15.83 25.19 5.25
N TRP A 210 15.64 25.27 6.56
CA TRP A 210 16.01 26.43 7.37
C TRP A 210 17.50 26.77 7.32
N ALA A 211 18.37 25.76 7.18
CA ALA A 211 19.82 25.96 7.18
C ALA A 211 20.33 26.76 5.98
N ILE A 212 19.62 26.71 4.85
CA ILE A 212 19.99 27.40 3.60
C ILE A 212 18.93 28.41 3.16
N ASP A 213 17.83 28.53 3.93
CA ASP A 213 16.71 29.44 3.70
C ASP A 213 16.00 29.26 2.35
N GLU A 214 15.93 28.02 1.85
CA GLU A 214 15.35 27.66 0.55
C GLU A 214 14.07 26.84 0.68
N GLU A 215 13.12 27.02 -0.28
CA GLU A 215 11.95 26.17 -0.47
C GLU A 215 12.34 24.94 -1.29
N TRP A 216 11.96 23.78 -0.78
CA TRP A 216 12.17 22.48 -1.38
C TRP A 216 10.85 21.69 -1.44
N TYR A 217 10.84 20.57 -2.13
CA TYR A 217 9.67 19.78 -2.40
C TYR A 217 9.83 18.35 -1.89
N LEU A 218 8.73 17.74 -1.42
CA LEU A 218 8.68 16.28 -1.31
C LEU A 218 8.50 15.69 -2.71
N ARG A 219 9.27 14.66 -3.05
CA ARG A 219 9.24 14.03 -4.37
C ARG A 219 7.85 13.54 -4.74
N ILE A 220 7.46 13.72 -5.99
CA ILE A 220 6.26 13.16 -6.59
C ILE A 220 6.54 11.85 -7.34
N SER A 221 7.81 11.60 -7.72
CA SER A 221 8.37 10.39 -8.33
C SER A 221 9.89 10.37 -8.14
N PRO A 222 10.54 9.20 -8.09
CA PRO A 222 12.01 9.05 -8.09
C PRO A 222 12.60 9.01 -9.51
N GLU A 223 11.79 9.11 -10.58
CA GLU A 223 12.13 8.87 -11.99
C GLU A 223 13.41 9.58 -12.43
N LEU A 224 13.46 10.92 -12.28
CA LEU A 224 14.58 11.71 -12.81
C LEU A 224 15.91 11.36 -12.09
N TYR A 225 15.86 11.00 -10.80
CA TYR A 225 17.04 10.54 -10.07
C TYR A 225 17.45 9.13 -10.46
N LEU A 226 16.52 8.20 -10.70
CA LEU A 226 16.86 6.87 -11.18
C LEU A 226 17.45 6.89 -12.59
N LYS A 227 16.98 7.80 -13.47
CA LYS A 227 17.61 8.04 -14.78
C LYS A 227 19.05 8.58 -14.65
N ARG A 228 19.34 9.44 -13.66
CA ARG A 228 20.71 9.91 -13.36
C ARG A 228 21.63 8.74 -12.98
N TYR A 229 21.15 7.70 -12.30
CA TYR A 229 21.93 6.49 -12.06
C TYR A 229 22.20 5.71 -13.35
N ILE A 230 21.28 5.70 -14.31
CA ILE A 230 21.54 5.11 -15.64
C ILE A 230 22.64 5.90 -16.38
N ILE A 231 22.59 7.23 -16.34
CA ILE A 231 23.66 8.10 -16.87
C ILE A 231 25.00 7.81 -16.18
N ALA A 232 24.99 7.56 -14.87
CA ALA A 232 26.18 7.18 -14.10
C ALA A 232 26.72 5.77 -14.40
N GLY A 233 26.05 5.01 -15.30
CA GLY A 233 26.52 3.69 -15.75
C GLY A 233 25.95 2.50 -14.98
N PHE A 234 24.97 2.66 -14.11
CA PHE A 234 24.27 1.54 -13.49
C PHE A 234 23.25 0.95 -14.49
N PRO A 235 23.41 -0.32 -14.91
CA PRO A 235 22.60 -0.84 -16.02
C PRO A 235 21.14 -1.18 -15.64
N LYS A 236 20.87 -1.44 -14.36
CA LYS A 236 19.55 -1.81 -13.85
C LYS A 236 19.38 -1.28 -12.43
N VAL A 237 18.47 -0.36 -12.24
CA VAL A 237 18.19 0.25 -10.94
C VAL A 237 16.70 0.23 -10.65
N PHE A 238 16.34 0.17 -9.36
CA PHE A 238 14.97 0.34 -8.92
C PHE A 238 14.90 0.96 -7.53
N GLU A 239 13.75 1.50 -7.20
CA GLU A 239 13.39 1.90 -5.83
C GLU A 239 11.96 1.46 -5.52
N ILE A 240 11.73 1.01 -4.30
CA ILE A 240 10.37 0.82 -3.76
C ILE A 240 10.22 1.77 -2.57
N GLY A 241 9.40 2.79 -2.72
CA GLY A 241 9.28 3.80 -1.69
C GLY A 241 8.03 4.68 -1.81
N PRO A 242 7.84 5.59 -0.83
CA PRO A 242 6.71 6.51 -0.81
C PRO A 242 6.89 7.64 -1.83
N GLN A 243 5.77 8.02 -2.44
CA GLN A 243 5.60 9.19 -3.28
C GLN A 243 4.58 10.13 -2.62
N PHE A 244 4.71 11.44 -2.89
CA PHE A 244 3.95 12.47 -2.21
C PHE A 244 3.27 13.39 -3.24
N ARG A 245 1.95 13.26 -3.40
CA ARG A 245 1.16 14.09 -4.32
C ARG A 245 0.07 14.81 -3.53
N ASN A 246 0.12 16.15 -3.51
CA ASN A 246 -0.79 16.99 -2.74
C ASN A 246 -2.12 17.22 -3.49
N GLU A 247 -2.83 16.14 -3.71
CA GLU A 247 -4.05 16.07 -4.51
C GLU A 247 -5.21 15.48 -3.69
N ASP A 248 -6.10 14.71 -4.33
CA ASP A 248 -7.32 14.19 -3.75
C ASP A 248 -7.10 13.13 -2.66
N ILE A 249 -8.07 13.04 -1.75
CA ILE A 249 -8.18 12.00 -0.73
C ILE A 249 -9.51 11.28 -0.92
N ASP A 250 -9.50 10.24 -1.75
CA ASP A 250 -10.70 9.47 -2.06
C ASP A 250 -10.51 7.95 -1.85
N ALA A 251 -11.25 7.12 -2.55
CA ALA A 251 -11.15 5.67 -2.46
C ALA A 251 -9.92 5.11 -3.19
N LEU A 252 -9.34 5.84 -4.15
CA LEU A 252 -8.24 5.40 -5.01
C LEU A 252 -6.97 6.22 -4.80
N HIS A 253 -7.06 7.38 -4.12
CA HIS A 253 -5.98 8.33 -3.92
C HIS A 253 -5.72 8.60 -2.45
N ASN A 254 -4.43 8.63 -2.10
CA ASN A 254 -3.92 9.07 -0.81
C ASN A 254 -2.67 9.91 -1.07
N PRO A 255 -2.50 11.08 -0.46
CA PRO A 255 -1.38 11.98 -0.72
C PRO A 255 0.01 11.36 -0.53
N GLU A 256 0.12 10.34 0.29
CA GLU A 256 1.29 9.48 0.43
C GLU A 256 0.91 8.06 0.00
N PHE A 257 1.59 7.53 -1.03
CA PHE A 257 1.38 6.18 -1.55
C PHE A 257 2.72 5.57 -1.97
N TRP A 258 2.75 4.27 -2.22
CA TRP A 258 3.98 3.57 -2.56
C TRP A 258 3.97 3.10 -4.02
N SER A 259 5.09 3.32 -4.70
CA SER A 259 5.39 2.76 -6.02
C SER A 259 6.69 1.94 -6.00
N LEU A 260 6.80 1.02 -6.94
CA LEU A 260 8.05 0.48 -7.43
C LEU A 260 8.37 1.20 -8.73
N GLU A 261 9.53 1.81 -8.82
CA GLU A 261 10.04 2.37 -10.07
C GLU A 261 11.35 1.71 -10.45
N ALA A 262 11.49 1.33 -11.72
CA ALA A 262 12.63 0.57 -12.22
C ALA A 262 13.03 1.03 -13.61
N TYR A 263 14.35 1.10 -13.85
CA TYR A 263 14.94 1.54 -15.11
C TYR A 263 16.03 0.55 -15.53
N GLN A 264 16.03 0.19 -16.82
CA GLN A 264 16.97 -0.75 -17.41
C GLN A 264 17.56 -0.18 -18.67
N ALA A 265 18.92 -0.04 -18.69
CA ALA A 265 19.67 0.31 -19.88
C ALA A 265 19.59 -0.80 -20.94
N TYR A 266 19.69 -0.41 -22.21
CA TYR A 266 19.63 -1.28 -23.38
C TYR A 266 18.32 -2.06 -23.49
N ALA A 267 17.23 -1.48 -22.99
CA ALA A 267 15.88 -2.01 -23.04
C ALA A 267 14.92 -0.97 -23.64
N ASP A 268 13.81 -1.43 -24.19
CA ASP A 268 12.70 -0.61 -24.65
C ASP A 268 11.39 -0.98 -23.92
N TYR A 269 10.30 -0.29 -24.23
CA TYR A 269 9.00 -0.51 -23.59
C TYR A 269 8.46 -1.96 -23.77
N LYS A 270 8.89 -2.69 -24.81
CA LYS A 270 8.51 -4.10 -25.03
C LYS A 270 9.22 -5.04 -24.03
N ASP A 271 10.48 -4.74 -23.71
CA ASP A 271 11.22 -5.44 -22.65
C ASP A 271 10.59 -5.17 -21.29
N ILE A 272 10.19 -3.92 -21.05
CA ILE A 272 9.56 -3.49 -19.81
C ILE A 272 8.15 -4.09 -19.66
N MET A 273 7.38 -4.29 -20.74
CA MET A 273 6.12 -5.03 -20.66
C MET A 273 6.33 -6.45 -20.12
N ARG A 274 7.34 -7.18 -20.64
CA ARG A 274 7.68 -8.53 -20.16
C ARG A 274 8.09 -8.50 -18.68
N LEU A 275 8.96 -7.57 -18.32
CA LEU A 275 9.38 -7.38 -16.92
C LEU A 275 8.17 -7.15 -16.01
N THR A 276 7.27 -6.25 -16.41
CA THR A 276 6.09 -5.86 -15.60
C THR A 276 5.15 -7.05 -15.38
N GLU A 277 4.73 -7.75 -16.44
CA GLU A 277 3.80 -8.88 -16.31
C GLU A 277 4.40 -10.04 -15.48
N GLU A 278 5.70 -10.33 -15.63
CA GLU A 278 6.39 -11.36 -14.86
C GLU A 278 6.54 -11.00 -13.38
N VAL A 279 7.03 -9.80 -13.08
CA VAL A 279 7.29 -9.35 -11.71
C VAL A 279 5.97 -9.22 -10.92
N VAL A 280 4.92 -8.70 -11.53
CA VAL A 280 3.60 -8.62 -10.90
C VAL A 280 3.03 -10.02 -10.66
N TYR A 281 3.09 -10.91 -11.65
CA TYR A 281 2.61 -12.29 -11.50
C TYR A 281 3.33 -13.04 -10.37
N GLU A 282 4.67 -12.96 -10.33
CA GLU A 282 5.48 -13.58 -9.27
C GLU A 282 5.11 -13.03 -7.89
N ALA A 283 4.97 -11.71 -7.77
CA ALA A 283 4.62 -11.06 -6.51
C ALA A 283 3.21 -11.45 -6.03
N VAL A 284 2.22 -11.50 -6.92
CA VAL A 284 0.86 -11.96 -6.61
C VAL A 284 0.88 -13.41 -6.11
N ARG A 285 1.60 -14.29 -6.81
CA ARG A 285 1.75 -15.70 -6.40
C ARG A 285 2.46 -15.86 -5.05
N ALA A 286 3.46 -15.07 -4.78
CA ALA A 286 4.18 -15.11 -3.50
C ALA A 286 3.27 -14.74 -2.31
N VAL A 287 2.32 -13.82 -2.52
CA VAL A 287 1.37 -13.40 -1.47
C VAL A 287 0.23 -14.38 -1.30
N LEU A 288 -0.36 -14.86 -2.40
CA LEU A 288 -1.64 -15.60 -2.40
C LEU A 288 -1.50 -17.10 -2.66
N GLY A 289 -0.34 -17.58 -3.13
CA GLY A 289 -0.14 -18.96 -3.58
C GLY A 289 -0.76 -19.26 -4.95
N THR A 290 -1.42 -18.31 -5.58
CA THR A 290 -2.11 -18.44 -6.89
C THR A 290 -1.94 -17.18 -7.73
N GLY A 291 -1.99 -17.33 -9.06
CA GLY A 291 -2.03 -16.21 -10.01
C GLY A 291 -3.45 -15.75 -10.37
N VAL A 292 -4.50 -16.41 -9.84
CA VAL A 292 -5.89 -16.03 -10.07
C VAL A 292 -6.45 -15.38 -8.81
N VAL A 293 -7.00 -14.19 -8.94
CA VAL A 293 -7.44 -13.33 -7.84
C VAL A 293 -8.91 -13.00 -7.99
N LYS A 294 -9.67 -13.11 -6.89
CA LYS A 294 -11.02 -12.58 -6.84
C LYS A 294 -10.98 -11.10 -6.42
N TYR A 295 -11.43 -10.22 -7.30
CA TYR A 295 -11.59 -8.80 -7.03
C TYR A 295 -13.00 -8.36 -7.39
N ARG A 296 -13.76 -7.88 -6.41
CA ARG A 296 -15.20 -7.62 -6.56
C ARG A 296 -15.93 -8.86 -7.08
N GLU A 297 -16.69 -8.74 -8.16
CA GLU A 297 -17.38 -9.84 -8.85
C GLU A 297 -16.48 -10.61 -9.83
N TRP A 298 -15.28 -10.11 -10.12
CA TRP A 298 -14.41 -10.64 -11.16
C TRP A 298 -13.42 -11.67 -10.65
N SER A 299 -13.10 -12.63 -11.52
CA SER A 299 -11.94 -13.52 -11.40
C SER A 299 -10.87 -13.01 -12.36
N ILE A 300 -9.76 -12.50 -11.82
CA ILE A 300 -8.68 -11.89 -12.57
C ILE A 300 -7.50 -12.86 -12.63
N ASN A 301 -7.03 -13.17 -13.85
CA ASN A 301 -5.87 -14.02 -14.07
C ASN A 301 -4.64 -13.18 -14.42
N PHE A 302 -3.65 -13.16 -13.54
CA PHE A 302 -2.40 -12.41 -13.71
C PHE A 302 -1.34 -13.14 -14.55
N SER A 303 -1.61 -14.38 -15.00
CA SER A 303 -0.62 -15.16 -15.76
C SER A 303 -0.24 -14.46 -17.07
N PRO A 304 1.07 -14.32 -17.37
CA PRO A 304 1.53 -13.83 -18.67
C PRO A 304 1.15 -14.81 -19.81
N PRO A 305 1.03 -14.31 -21.08
CA PRO A 305 1.14 -12.91 -21.48
C PRO A 305 -0.15 -12.12 -21.23
N TRP A 306 -0.02 -10.88 -20.80
CA TRP A 306 -1.17 -9.98 -20.69
C TRP A 306 -1.63 -9.50 -22.07
N ARG A 307 -2.88 -9.13 -22.18
CA ARG A 307 -3.44 -8.55 -23.40
C ARG A 307 -2.71 -7.25 -23.76
N ARG A 308 -2.52 -6.98 -25.04
CA ARG A 308 -1.96 -5.76 -25.60
C ARG A 308 -2.97 -5.14 -26.56
N VAL A 309 -3.27 -3.85 -26.41
CA VAL A 309 -4.19 -3.10 -27.27
C VAL A 309 -3.70 -1.67 -27.39
N THR A 310 -3.85 -1.04 -28.57
CA THR A 310 -3.53 0.39 -28.71
C THR A 310 -4.62 1.26 -28.07
N LEU A 311 -4.31 2.50 -27.71
CA LEU A 311 -5.30 3.44 -27.17
C LEU A 311 -6.47 3.63 -28.15
N HIS A 312 -6.20 3.76 -29.44
CA HIS A 312 -7.22 3.88 -30.48
C HIS A 312 -8.09 2.63 -30.58
N ASP A 313 -7.50 1.44 -30.58
CA ASP A 313 -8.25 0.19 -30.63
C ASP A 313 -9.06 -0.05 -29.35
N ALA A 314 -8.53 0.34 -28.20
CA ALA A 314 -9.28 0.29 -26.95
C ALA A 314 -10.52 1.20 -26.97
N LEU A 315 -10.41 2.41 -27.51
CA LEU A 315 -11.57 3.29 -27.72
C LEU A 315 -12.58 2.68 -28.67
N ARG A 316 -12.14 2.09 -29.79
CA ARG A 316 -13.04 1.39 -30.73
C ARG A 316 -13.75 0.22 -30.07
N GLU A 317 -13.02 -0.64 -29.44
CA GLU A 317 -13.55 -1.90 -28.88
C GLU A 317 -14.46 -1.68 -27.67
N PHE A 318 -13.99 -0.90 -26.69
CA PHE A 318 -14.68 -0.77 -25.41
C PHE A 318 -15.66 0.40 -25.34
N ALA A 319 -15.46 1.45 -26.17
CA ALA A 319 -16.32 2.63 -26.17
C ALA A 319 -17.14 2.78 -27.45
N GLY A 320 -16.87 2.02 -28.52
CA GLY A 320 -17.50 2.18 -29.83
C GLY A 320 -17.13 3.52 -30.48
N VAL A 321 -16.01 4.11 -30.09
CA VAL A 321 -15.52 5.41 -30.55
C VAL A 321 -14.33 5.18 -31.47
N ASP A 322 -14.41 5.60 -32.71
CA ASP A 322 -13.28 5.57 -33.66
C ASP A 322 -12.57 6.92 -33.67
N PRO A 323 -11.39 7.05 -33.04
CA PRO A 323 -10.67 8.32 -32.93
C PRO A 323 -10.28 8.91 -34.27
N ASP A 324 -10.09 8.05 -35.31
CA ASP A 324 -9.65 8.49 -36.62
C ASP A 324 -10.77 9.15 -37.43
N ARG A 325 -12.02 8.95 -37.02
CA ARG A 325 -13.23 9.54 -37.65
C ARG A 325 -13.78 10.75 -36.93
N LEU A 326 -13.30 11.02 -35.70
CA LEU A 326 -13.76 12.18 -34.92
C LEU A 326 -13.06 13.45 -35.36
N THR A 327 -13.83 14.50 -35.56
CA THR A 327 -13.31 15.87 -35.65
C THR A 327 -12.97 16.40 -34.25
N ASP A 328 -12.22 17.48 -34.18
CA ASP A 328 -11.92 18.14 -32.91
C ASP A 328 -13.18 18.65 -32.21
N ASP A 329 -14.18 19.06 -32.96
CA ASP A 329 -15.44 19.52 -32.37
C ASP A 329 -16.27 18.35 -31.82
N ASP A 330 -16.27 17.18 -32.48
CA ASP A 330 -16.86 15.95 -31.92
C ASP A 330 -16.22 15.54 -30.60
N ILE A 331 -14.89 15.64 -30.50
CA ILE A 331 -14.13 15.33 -29.26
C ILE A 331 -14.49 16.32 -28.14
N LYS A 332 -14.52 17.63 -28.46
CA LYS A 332 -14.90 18.67 -27.49
C LYS A 332 -16.32 18.49 -26.95
N GLU A 333 -17.25 18.13 -27.84
CA GLU A 333 -18.67 17.88 -27.49
C GLU A 333 -18.77 16.69 -26.53
N ARG A 334 -18.14 15.56 -26.87
CA ARG A 334 -18.11 14.36 -26.00
C ARG A 334 -17.49 14.64 -24.64
N LEU A 335 -16.39 15.38 -24.56
CA LEU A 335 -15.77 15.77 -23.30
C LEU A 335 -16.70 16.66 -22.46
N ARG A 336 -17.46 17.55 -23.10
CA ARG A 336 -18.48 18.36 -22.43
C ARG A 336 -19.62 17.53 -21.85
N GLU A 337 -20.13 16.56 -22.63
CA GLU A 337 -21.16 15.61 -22.18
C GLU A 337 -20.67 14.77 -20.97
N LEU A 338 -19.40 14.37 -20.99
CA LEU A 338 -18.77 13.63 -19.92
C LEU A 338 -18.31 14.49 -18.73
N GLN A 339 -18.56 15.80 -18.78
CA GLN A 339 -18.14 16.78 -17.75
C GLN A 339 -16.63 16.76 -17.49
N VAL A 340 -15.82 16.57 -18.55
CA VAL A 340 -14.35 16.59 -18.47
C VAL A 340 -13.85 17.95 -18.92
N PRO A 341 -13.40 18.83 -18.02
CA PRO A 341 -12.81 20.10 -18.40
C PRO A 341 -11.42 19.90 -19.02
N LEU A 342 -11.12 20.64 -20.09
CA LEU A 342 -9.78 20.88 -20.58
C LEU A 342 -9.48 22.37 -20.47
N ARG A 343 -8.34 22.70 -19.89
CA ARG A 343 -7.89 24.10 -19.80
C ARG A 343 -7.50 24.65 -21.16
N VAL A 344 -6.70 23.88 -21.87
CA VAL A 344 -6.30 24.13 -23.26
C VAL A 344 -6.66 22.88 -24.07
N TYR A 345 -7.30 23.08 -25.22
CA TYR A 345 -7.60 21.95 -26.09
C TYR A 345 -6.33 21.50 -26.82
N ASN A 346 -5.98 20.26 -26.61
CA ASN A 346 -5.01 19.51 -27.42
C ASN A 346 -5.66 18.16 -27.75
N ARG A 347 -5.59 17.73 -29.02
CA ARG A 347 -6.26 16.51 -29.50
C ARG A 347 -5.74 15.26 -28.78
N GLY A 348 -4.43 15.14 -28.62
CA GLY A 348 -3.82 14.00 -27.96
C GLY A 348 -4.27 13.86 -26.50
N VAL A 349 -4.17 14.95 -25.72
CA VAL A 349 -4.63 15.00 -24.34
C VAL A 349 -6.14 14.70 -24.25
N ALA A 350 -6.93 15.24 -25.16
CA ALA A 350 -8.38 15.01 -25.20
C ALA A 350 -8.74 13.54 -25.44
N LEU A 351 -8.02 12.84 -26.33
CA LEU A 351 -8.23 11.40 -26.59
C LEU A 351 -7.86 10.56 -25.37
N VAL A 352 -6.78 10.89 -24.65
CA VAL A 352 -6.43 10.23 -23.39
C VAL A 352 -7.55 10.42 -22.35
N LYS A 353 -8.08 11.63 -22.22
CA LYS A 353 -9.20 11.90 -21.28
C LYS A 353 -10.49 11.15 -21.66
N LEU A 354 -10.78 10.99 -22.95
CA LEU A 354 -11.89 10.14 -23.40
C LEU A 354 -11.65 8.67 -23.03
N PHE A 355 -10.43 8.17 -23.22
CA PHE A 355 -10.05 6.82 -22.85
C PHE A 355 -10.24 6.59 -21.35
N GLU A 356 -9.70 7.46 -20.49
CA GLU A 356 -9.84 7.39 -19.03
C GLU A 356 -11.32 7.27 -18.61
N LYS A 357 -12.20 8.06 -19.21
CA LYS A 357 -13.63 8.09 -18.85
C LYS A 357 -14.45 6.93 -19.42
N LEU A 358 -14.17 6.50 -20.65
CA LEU A 358 -15.04 5.56 -21.37
C LEU A 358 -14.54 4.11 -21.33
N VAL A 359 -13.23 3.89 -21.14
CA VAL A 359 -12.57 2.60 -21.33
C VAL A 359 -11.97 2.04 -20.06
N GLU A 360 -11.21 2.82 -19.28
CA GLU A 360 -10.39 2.37 -18.17
C GLU A 360 -11.12 1.36 -17.25
N LYS A 361 -12.31 1.73 -16.76
CA LYS A 361 -13.12 0.89 -15.86
C LYS A 361 -13.59 -0.43 -16.47
N LYS A 362 -13.49 -0.61 -17.79
CA LYS A 362 -13.87 -1.82 -18.53
C LYS A 362 -12.70 -2.81 -18.68
N LEU A 363 -11.48 -2.38 -18.41
CA LEU A 363 -10.27 -3.19 -18.50
C LEU A 363 -10.10 -4.06 -17.23
N VAL A 364 -10.89 -5.14 -17.17
CA VAL A 364 -10.92 -6.02 -15.98
C VAL A 364 -9.73 -6.96 -15.93
N GLN A 365 -9.45 -7.68 -17.05
CA GLN A 365 -8.29 -8.56 -17.12
C GLN A 365 -7.01 -7.74 -17.35
N PRO A 366 -5.83 -8.21 -16.88
CA PRO A 366 -4.56 -7.54 -17.09
C PRO A 366 -4.36 -7.19 -18.57
N THR A 367 -4.27 -5.90 -18.86
CA THR A 367 -4.21 -5.36 -20.22
C THR A 367 -3.22 -4.20 -20.29
N PHE A 368 -2.29 -4.27 -21.22
CA PHE A 368 -1.46 -3.14 -21.62
C PHE A 368 -2.17 -2.32 -22.67
N VAL A 369 -2.31 -1.03 -22.45
CA VAL A 369 -2.75 -0.05 -23.46
C VAL A 369 -1.51 0.69 -23.95
N LEU A 370 -1.34 0.74 -25.27
CA LEU A 370 -0.11 1.15 -25.94
C LEU A 370 -0.35 2.39 -26.82
N ASP A 371 0.76 2.99 -27.27
CA ASP A 371 0.77 3.99 -28.33
C ASP A 371 -0.04 5.24 -27.97
N TYR A 372 0.38 5.87 -26.87
CA TYR A 372 -0.20 7.13 -26.41
C TYR A 372 0.24 8.30 -27.31
N PRO A 373 -0.56 9.37 -27.40
CA PRO A 373 -0.16 10.61 -28.06
C PRO A 373 1.07 11.24 -27.41
N GLU A 374 1.92 11.89 -28.22
CA GLU A 374 3.17 12.51 -27.79
C GLU A 374 2.95 13.60 -26.71
N GLU A 375 1.82 14.28 -26.76
CA GLU A 375 1.48 15.34 -25.80
C GLU A 375 1.06 14.80 -24.42
N SER A 376 0.94 13.48 -24.28
CA SER A 376 0.51 12.87 -23.02
C SER A 376 1.60 12.75 -21.96
N THR A 377 2.86 12.97 -22.33
CA THR A 377 4.01 12.94 -21.38
C THR A 377 5.26 13.59 -22.00
N PRO A 378 6.07 14.34 -21.22
CA PRO A 378 7.31 14.92 -21.70
C PRO A 378 8.51 13.96 -21.62
N LEU A 379 8.39 12.81 -20.98
CA LEU A 379 9.52 11.95 -20.57
C LEU A 379 9.71 10.72 -21.45
N CYS A 380 8.78 10.50 -22.38
CA CYS A 380 8.74 9.33 -23.26
C CYS A 380 9.35 9.60 -24.62
N LYS A 381 10.03 8.61 -25.17
CA LYS A 381 10.61 8.68 -26.52
C LYS A 381 9.54 8.64 -27.60
N PRO A 382 9.63 9.47 -28.66
CA PRO A 382 8.74 9.35 -29.82
C PRO A 382 8.77 7.95 -30.42
N HIS A 383 7.59 7.49 -30.86
CA HIS A 383 7.44 6.14 -31.42
C HIS A 383 8.27 5.98 -32.68
N ARG A 384 9.05 4.89 -32.80
CA ARG A 384 9.98 4.63 -33.90
C ARG A 384 9.32 4.49 -35.27
N GLU A 385 8.03 4.13 -35.33
CA GLU A 385 7.31 3.83 -36.57
C GLU A 385 6.05 4.70 -36.78
N LYS A 386 5.53 5.31 -35.72
CA LYS A 386 4.23 6.01 -35.74
C LYS A 386 4.40 7.47 -35.30
N ALA A 387 4.35 8.39 -36.28
CA ALA A 387 4.49 9.82 -35.98
C ALA A 387 3.35 10.30 -35.06
N GLY A 388 3.67 11.22 -34.14
CA GLY A 388 2.72 11.81 -33.19
C GLY A 388 2.37 10.91 -32.00
N LEU A 389 2.95 9.69 -31.92
CA LEU A 389 2.79 8.79 -30.80
C LEU A 389 4.11 8.60 -30.07
N VAL A 390 4.03 8.05 -28.85
CA VAL A 390 5.19 7.70 -28.00
C VAL A 390 5.21 6.22 -27.66
N GLU A 391 6.39 5.67 -27.41
CA GLU A 391 6.59 4.29 -26.94
C GLU A 391 6.26 4.18 -25.45
N ARG A 392 4.97 4.33 -25.13
CA ARG A 392 4.39 4.28 -23.79
C ARG A 392 3.38 3.15 -23.69
N PHE A 393 3.30 2.55 -22.52
CA PHE A 393 2.13 1.78 -22.14
C PHE A 393 1.67 2.12 -20.72
N GLU A 394 0.39 1.95 -20.50
CA GLU A 394 -0.18 1.82 -19.17
C GLU A 394 -0.76 0.42 -19.00
N ALA A 395 -0.63 -0.15 -17.81
CA ALA A 395 -1.20 -1.45 -17.47
C ALA A 395 -2.43 -1.29 -16.59
N PHE A 396 -3.52 -1.93 -17.00
CA PHE A 396 -4.80 -1.88 -16.29
C PHE A 396 -5.18 -3.27 -15.79
N VAL A 397 -5.68 -3.32 -14.56
CA VAL A 397 -6.21 -4.54 -13.92
C VAL A 397 -7.38 -4.17 -13.04
N GLY A 398 -8.51 -4.86 -13.20
CA GLY A 398 -9.71 -4.61 -12.40
C GLY A 398 -10.30 -3.21 -12.56
N GLY A 399 -10.08 -2.57 -13.73
CA GLY A 399 -10.50 -1.21 -14.01
C GLY A 399 -9.65 -0.14 -13.32
N LEU A 400 -8.43 -0.47 -12.92
CA LEU A 400 -7.46 0.45 -12.29
C LEU A 400 -6.14 0.42 -13.06
N GLU A 401 -5.57 1.59 -13.32
CA GLU A 401 -4.18 1.71 -13.75
C GLU A 401 -3.26 1.22 -12.62
N VAL A 402 -2.41 0.24 -12.94
CA VAL A 402 -1.47 -0.36 -11.98
C VAL A 402 -0.01 -0.13 -12.35
N ALA A 403 0.29 0.24 -13.58
CA ALA A 403 1.64 0.60 -14.01
C ALA A 403 1.62 1.56 -15.21
N ASN A 404 2.68 2.38 -15.29
CA ASN A 404 2.97 3.27 -16.40
C ASN A 404 4.44 3.13 -16.80
N ALA A 405 4.76 3.06 -18.09
CA ALA A 405 6.09 2.70 -18.57
C ALA A 405 6.39 3.25 -19.95
N TYR A 406 7.68 3.47 -20.20
CA TYR A 406 8.16 4.06 -21.46
C TYR A 406 9.41 3.36 -22.00
N THR A 407 9.69 3.61 -23.31
CA THR A 407 11.06 3.81 -23.77
C THR A 407 11.43 5.24 -23.40
N GLU A 408 12.46 5.41 -22.59
CA GLU A 408 12.84 6.69 -21.99
C GLU A 408 13.38 7.65 -23.04
N LEU A 409 12.96 8.91 -22.97
CA LEU A 409 13.57 9.98 -23.78
C LEU A 409 15.00 10.22 -23.30
N ASN A 410 15.95 10.10 -24.23
CA ASN A 410 17.38 10.26 -23.97
C ASN A 410 18.06 11.27 -24.91
N ASP A 411 17.26 12.10 -25.59
CA ASP A 411 17.71 13.22 -26.41
C ASP A 411 17.53 14.51 -25.60
N PRO A 412 18.62 15.18 -25.18
CA PRO A 412 18.53 16.36 -24.32
C PRO A 412 17.83 17.56 -24.99
N VAL A 413 17.93 17.69 -26.32
CA VAL A 413 17.26 18.78 -27.05
C VAL A 413 15.76 18.57 -27.02
N LYS A 414 15.31 17.37 -27.36
CA LYS A 414 13.88 17.02 -27.29
C LYS A 414 13.33 17.07 -25.87
N GLN A 415 14.13 16.67 -24.88
CA GLN A 415 13.73 16.75 -23.49
C GLN A 415 13.45 18.19 -23.06
N TYR A 416 14.31 19.11 -23.44
CA TYR A 416 14.10 20.54 -23.22
C TYR A 416 12.83 21.05 -23.92
N GLU A 417 12.66 20.72 -25.21
CA GLU A 417 11.48 21.11 -25.98
C GLU A 417 10.17 20.58 -25.39
N PHE A 418 10.19 19.35 -24.88
CA PHE A 418 9.00 18.73 -24.28
C PHE A 418 8.65 19.34 -22.92
N PHE A 419 9.61 19.64 -22.08
CA PHE A 419 9.35 20.37 -20.84
C PHE A 419 8.79 21.79 -21.12
N ALA A 420 9.37 22.51 -22.06
CA ALA A 420 8.89 23.84 -22.43
C ALA A 420 7.45 23.80 -22.95
N ARG A 421 7.11 22.81 -23.80
CA ARG A 421 5.74 22.61 -24.32
C ARG A 421 4.75 22.29 -23.21
N GLU A 422 5.13 21.51 -22.21
CA GLU A 422 4.22 21.11 -21.14
C GLU A 422 3.82 22.29 -20.24
N GLU A 423 4.72 23.23 -19.98
CA GLU A 423 4.39 24.47 -19.27
C GLU A 423 3.32 25.32 -19.98
N GLU A 424 3.19 25.18 -21.29
CA GLU A 424 2.14 25.85 -22.08
C GLU A 424 0.78 25.12 -22.00
N LEU A 425 0.80 23.78 -21.92
CA LEU A 425 -0.40 22.94 -21.97
C LEU A 425 -1.08 22.76 -20.60
N PHE A 426 -0.31 22.76 -19.52
CA PHE A 426 -0.79 22.44 -18.17
C PHE A 426 -0.63 23.63 -17.20
N PRO A 427 -1.41 23.65 -16.08
CA PRO A 427 -1.19 24.59 -14.99
C PRO A 427 0.23 24.46 -14.45
N LYS A 428 0.83 25.57 -14.02
CA LYS A 428 2.21 25.57 -13.46
C LYS A 428 2.40 24.65 -12.26
N ASP A 429 1.36 24.40 -11.50
CA ASP A 429 1.37 23.52 -10.31
C ASP A 429 1.06 22.04 -10.64
N GLU A 430 0.77 21.73 -11.90
CA GLU A 430 0.52 20.38 -12.42
C GLU A 430 1.50 19.98 -13.52
N ALA A 431 2.10 20.96 -14.22
CA ALA A 431 3.13 20.74 -15.24
C ALA A 431 4.45 20.28 -14.60
N HIS A 432 5.23 19.51 -15.35
CA HIS A 432 6.64 19.27 -14.97
C HIS A 432 7.41 20.58 -15.09
N PRO A 433 8.03 21.08 -14.03
CA PRO A 433 8.93 22.21 -14.15
C PRO A 433 10.14 21.83 -15.00
N LEU A 434 10.72 22.81 -15.68
CA LEU A 434 11.96 22.59 -16.42
C LEU A 434 13.11 22.27 -15.43
N ASP A 435 13.45 21.01 -15.29
CA ASP A 435 14.66 20.56 -14.58
C ASP A 435 15.86 20.69 -15.52
N TRP A 436 16.48 21.88 -15.49
CA TRP A 436 17.64 22.17 -16.35
C TRP A 436 18.84 21.28 -15.99
N ASP A 437 19.07 21.00 -14.73
CA ASP A 437 20.16 20.12 -14.29
C ASP A 437 20.01 18.71 -14.86
N PHE A 438 18.78 18.20 -14.93
CA PHE A 438 18.51 16.91 -15.56
C PHE A 438 18.77 16.95 -17.08
N VAL A 439 18.35 18.02 -17.77
CA VAL A 439 18.61 18.19 -19.22
C VAL A 439 20.11 18.27 -19.48
N GLU A 440 20.84 18.99 -18.66
CA GLU A 440 22.29 19.12 -18.76
C GLU A 440 23.00 17.78 -18.47
N GLU A 441 22.61 17.04 -17.43
CA GLU A 441 23.12 15.69 -17.16
C GLU A 441 22.81 14.72 -18.31
N LEU A 442 21.62 14.80 -18.90
CA LEU A 442 21.25 13.99 -20.06
C LEU A 442 22.15 14.24 -21.26
N SER A 443 22.73 15.47 -21.40
CA SER A 443 23.68 15.84 -22.46
C SER A 443 25.00 15.08 -22.37
N PHE A 444 25.37 14.52 -21.21
CA PHE A 444 26.53 13.64 -21.06
C PHE A 444 26.27 12.22 -21.58
N GLY A 445 25.03 11.92 -21.93
CA GLY A 445 24.61 10.67 -22.58
C GLY A 445 23.93 9.69 -21.65
N MET A 446 22.71 9.30 -21.99
CA MET A 446 22.00 8.18 -21.42
C MET A 446 21.80 7.09 -22.49
N PRO A 447 22.14 5.82 -22.25
CA PRO A 447 21.90 4.75 -23.22
C PRO A 447 20.41 4.58 -23.48
N PRO A 448 19.98 3.89 -24.56
CA PRO A 448 18.59 3.45 -24.71
C PRO A 448 18.13 2.77 -23.42
N THR A 449 17.02 3.21 -22.87
CA THR A 449 16.55 2.79 -21.53
C THR A 449 15.06 2.59 -21.55
N GLY A 450 14.58 1.54 -20.91
CA GLY A 450 13.18 1.34 -20.59
C GLY A 450 12.94 1.52 -19.10
N GLY A 451 11.82 2.13 -18.73
CA GLY A 451 11.44 2.36 -17.34
C GLY A 451 9.97 2.09 -17.05
N VAL A 452 9.66 1.79 -15.79
CA VAL A 452 8.29 1.53 -15.33
C VAL A 452 8.09 2.02 -13.90
N GLY A 453 6.92 2.63 -13.66
CA GLY A 453 6.35 2.86 -12.35
C GLY A 453 5.18 1.90 -12.09
N ILE A 454 5.20 1.13 -11.00
CA ILE A 454 4.16 0.18 -10.60
C ILE A 454 3.53 0.64 -9.28
N GLY A 455 2.22 0.86 -9.25
CA GLY A 455 1.47 1.27 -8.07
C GLY A 455 1.27 0.12 -7.08
N VAL A 456 2.07 0.09 -6.01
CA VAL A 456 2.02 -0.98 -4.99
C VAL A 456 0.67 -1.02 -4.28
N ASP A 457 0.14 0.14 -3.90
CA ASP A 457 -1.11 0.23 -3.14
C ASP A 457 -2.34 -0.19 -3.95
N ARG A 458 -2.41 0.19 -5.24
CA ARG A 458 -3.48 -0.25 -6.14
C ARG A 458 -3.44 -1.76 -6.37
N LEU A 459 -2.27 -2.35 -6.58
CA LEU A 459 -2.13 -3.81 -6.65
C LEU A 459 -2.51 -4.48 -5.33
N ALA A 460 -2.12 -3.92 -4.19
CA ALA A 460 -2.54 -4.42 -2.89
C ALA A 460 -4.07 -4.39 -2.72
N MET A 461 -4.76 -3.35 -3.22
CA MET A 461 -6.23 -3.31 -3.24
C MET A 461 -6.81 -4.49 -4.03
N ILE A 462 -6.31 -4.71 -5.24
CA ILE A 462 -6.82 -5.78 -6.13
C ILE A 462 -6.61 -7.15 -5.49
N ILE A 463 -5.40 -7.48 -5.07
CA ILE A 463 -5.06 -8.80 -4.54
C ILE A 463 -5.70 -9.10 -3.18
N THR A 464 -6.16 -8.08 -2.46
CA THR A 464 -6.83 -8.24 -1.15
C THR A 464 -8.32 -7.96 -1.20
N ASN A 465 -8.87 -7.74 -2.38
CA ASN A 465 -10.27 -7.36 -2.58
C ASN A 465 -10.68 -6.17 -1.68
N ALA A 466 -9.88 -5.12 -1.70
CA ALA A 466 -10.16 -3.90 -0.96
C ALA A 466 -10.94 -2.91 -1.83
N GLU A 467 -11.93 -2.25 -1.25
CA GLU A 467 -12.75 -1.23 -1.94
C GLU A 467 -12.07 0.14 -1.97
N SER A 468 -11.20 0.39 -0.98
CA SER A 468 -10.50 1.66 -0.83
C SER A 468 -9.01 1.46 -0.55
N ILE A 469 -8.20 2.38 -1.06
CA ILE A 469 -6.75 2.46 -0.78
C ILE A 469 -6.49 2.59 0.74
N LYS A 470 -7.41 3.21 1.48
CA LYS A 470 -7.36 3.33 2.95
C LYS A 470 -7.44 1.98 3.68
N ASP A 471 -7.91 0.94 3.00
CA ASP A 471 -7.99 -0.41 3.58
C ASP A 471 -6.66 -1.16 3.52
N VAL A 472 -5.74 -0.76 2.66
CA VAL A 472 -4.42 -1.40 2.49
C VAL A 472 -3.29 -0.58 3.09
N ILE A 473 -3.44 0.74 3.16
CA ILE A 473 -2.47 1.64 3.82
C ILE A 473 -2.66 1.52 5.34
N PRO A 474 -1.58 1.21 6.11
CA PRO A 474 -1.68 1.03 7.57
C PRO A 474 -2.27 2.25 8.29
N TYR A 475 -1.78 3.45 7.96
CA TYR A 475 -2.19 4.74 8.53
C TYR A 475 -2.48 5.73 7.42
N PRO A 476 -3.67 5.65 6.78
CA PRO A 476 -4.04 6.56 5.70
C PRO A 476 -4.24 7.99 6.21
N ILE A 477 -4.03 8.96 5.34
CA ILE A 477 -4.31 10.36 5.65
C ILE A 477 -5.83 10.56 5.71
N VAL A 478 -6.29 11.12 6.82
CA VAL A 478 -7.70 11.46 7.05
C VAL A 478 -7.79 12.83 7.71
N SER A 479 -8.87 13.55 7.43
CA SER A 479 -9.09 14.86 8.05
C SER A 479 -9.16 14.75 9.58
N ARG A 480 -8.42 15.61 10.28
CA ARG A 480 -8.49 15.68 11.75
C ARG A 480 -9.89 16.07 12.25
N ARG A 481 -10.65 16.85 11.48
CA ARG A 481 -12.04 17.23 11.82
C ARG A 481 -12.95 16.00 11.83
N SER A 482 -12.87 15.16 10.82
CA SER A 482 -13.67 13.92 10.76
C SER A 482 -13.32 12.90 11.87
N LEU A 483 -12.19 13.08 12.58
CA LEU A 483 -11.79 12.22 13.70
C LEU A 483 -12.30 12.72 15.06
N VAL A 484 -12.89 13.91 15.13
CA VAL A 484 -13.32 14.58 16.39
C VAL A 484 -14.83 14.63 16.49
N GLU A 485 -15.57 14.62 15.40
CA GLU A 485 -17.03 14.79 15.32
C GLU A 485 -17.82 13.47 15.47
N GLY A 486 -17.17 12.38 15.93
CA GLY A 486 -17.78 11.09 16.18
C GLY A 486 -17.75 10.65 17.65
#